data_e49d03a71239ae3c3b82449935e55a17
#
_entry.id   e49d03a71239ae3c3b82449935e55a17
#
_cell.length_a   1.000
_cell.length_b   1.000
_cell.length_c   1.000
_cell.angle_alpha   90.00
_cell.angle_beta   90.00
_cell.angle_gamma   90.00
#
_symmetry.space_group_name_H-M   'P 1'
#
loop_
_entity.id
_entity.type
_entity.pdbx_description
1 polymer ?
#
loop_
_entity_poly.entity_id
_entity_poly.type
_entity_poly.pdbx_seq_one_letter_code
_entity_poly.pdbx_strand_id
1 'polypeptide(L)'
;MTGNEIAQYLLQALNMGLGSIMQGESSYTNSFHINIMNDGFLFIPRLPSGYIIDDELYQKIFLIANAALYPKYTVLKQNSAYFLALETDDIHVQRGLFFPWKEGISERLVISDLDQFVLKQENNTVPIMKNLTLDFNKVTSIAIAGNSGSGKSYALTYFLSLLKNFSDLIIVDPKFDTPSRWARENRIAVIHPQRNRSKSDFVSEINENLSSCLNLIQERQEILYDNSEQEFKHLTIVIDEVLALSEGVNKTIKESFFSLLSQIALLGRATRVHLLLVSQRFDHNTIPVSVREQLNVLIQIGNINQKTTQFLFPDLDPEGIVIPIGKGTGLIQIIDNEHPYQVLPLLCPTYYTKKGIL
;
A
#
# COMPACT_ATOMS: atom_id res chain seq x y z
N MET A 1 -12.86 15.30 -23.45
CA MET A 1 -14.27 15.13 -23.03
C MET A 1 -14.51 16.11 -21.90
N THR A 2 -15.57 16.85 -21.97
CA THR A 2 -16.03 17.70 -20.86
C THR A 2 -16.65 16.83 -19.76
N GLY A 3 -16.83 17.36 -18.55
CA GLY A 3 -17.48 16.61 -17.47
C GLY A 3 -18.88 16.13 -17.85
N ASN A 4 -19.64 16.93 -18.59
CA ASN A 4 -20.97 16.53 -19.09
C ASN A 4 -20.92 15.36 -20.08
N GLU A 5 -19.95 15.32 -20.97
CA GLU A 5 -19.78 14.21 -21.91
C GLU A 5 -19.44 12.91 -21.19
N ILE A 6 -18.59 12.99 -20.14
CA ILE A 6 -18.23 11.83 -19.28
C ILE A 6 -19.48 11.35 -18.52
N ALA A 7 -20.25 12.27 -17.93
CA ALA A 7 -21.48 11.93 -17.21
C ALA A 7 -22.48 11.21 -18.10
N GLN A 8 -22.72 11.71 -19.30
CA GLN A 8 -23.63 11.09 -20.27
C GLN A 8 -23.16 9.71 -20.73
N TYR A 9 -21.85 9.56 -20.97
CA TYR A 9 -21.24 8.28 -21.37
C TYR A 9 -21.36 7.24 -20.26
N LEU A 10 -21.04 7.63 -19.00
CA LEU A 10 -21.21 6.76 -17.84
C LEU A 10 -22.67 6.40 -17.59
N LEU A 11 -23.58 7.37 -17.69
CA LEU A 11 -25.02 7.13 -17.56
C LEU A 11 -25.50 6.09 -18.56
N GLN A 12 -25.06 6.19 -19.82
CA GLN A 12 -25.41 5.21 -20.87
C GLN A 12 -24.80 3.82 -20.55
N ALA A 13 -23.52 3.74 -20.19
CA ALA A 13 -22.85 2.48 -19.87
C ALA A 13 -23.52 1.78 -18.68
N LEU A 14 -23.84 2.53 -17.62
CA LEU A 14 -24.51 2.00 -16.42
C LEU A 14 -25.95 1.59 -16.70
N ASN A 15 -26.71 2.35 -17.47
CA ASN A 15 -28.06 1.96 -17.88
C ASN A 15 -28.06 0.63 -18.65
N MET A 16 -27.11 0.44 -19.55
CA MET A 16 -26.98 -0.82 -20.31
C MET A 16 -26.53 -1.97 -19.39
N GLY A 17 -25.52 -1.75 -18.56
CA GLY A 17 -24.93 -2.79 -17.71
C GLY A 17 -25.85 -3.21 -16.56
N LEU A 18 -26.52 -2.27 -15.91
CA LEU A 18 -27.44 -2.57 -14.81
C LEU A 18 -28.80 -3.05 -15.32
N GLY A 19 -29.26 -2.56 -16.49
CA GLY A 19 -30.54 -2.96 -17.08
C GLY A 19 -30.60 -4.40 -17.59
N SER A 20 -29.48 -4.99 -17.98
CA SER A 20 -29.40 -6.39 -18.40
C SER A 20 -29.59 -7.41 -17.26
N ILE A 21 -29.52 -6.98 -16.02
CA ILE A 21 -29.61 -7.83 -14.82
C ILE A 21 -31.06 -7.94 -14.32
N MET A 22 -31.94 -7.01 -14.69
CA MET A 22 -33.33 -7.01 -14.30
C MET A 22 -34.24 -7.45 -15.45
N GLN A 23 -34.58 -8.73 -15.47
CA GLN A 23 -35.58 -9.27 -16.39
C GLN A 23 -36.95 -8.68 -16.06
N GLY A 24 -37.44 -7.74 -16.88
CA GLY A 24 -38.86 -7.44 -16.90
C GLY A 24 -39.32 -5.98 -16.98
N GLU A 25 -38.51 -4.96 -16.74
CA GLU A 25 -39.00 -3.57 -16.83
C GLU A 25 -38.10 -2.70 -17.71
N SER A 26 -38.70 -2.13 -18.74
CA SER A 26 -38.04 -1.43 -19.85
C SER A 26 -37.84 0.08 -19.66
N SER A 27 -37.77 0.62 -18.44
CA SER A 27 -37.66 2.05 -18.26
C SER A 27 -36.80 2.48 -17.08
N TYR A 28 -35.48 2.32 -17.20
CA TYR A 28 -34.52 2.88 -16.25
C TYR A 28 -34.10 4.32 -16.53
N THR A 29 -34.62 4.94 -17.55
CA THR A 29 -34.43 6.37 -17.80
C THR A 29 -34.98 7.16 -16.60
N ASN A 30 -34.05 7.72 -15.80
CA ASN A 30 -34.27 8.52 -14.60
C ASN A 30 -34.23 7.79 -13.24
N SER A 31 -33.78 6.52 -13.16
CA SER A 31 -33.63 5.83 -11.87
C SER A 31 -32.42 6.30 -11.09
N PHE A 32 -31.45 6.94 -11.73
CA PHE A 32 -30.24 7.52 -11.11
C PHE A 32 -29.69 8.66 -11.97
N HIS A 33 -28.82 9.45 -11.37
CA HIS A 33 -28.04 10.50 -12.04
C HIS A 33 -26.55 10.26 -11.80
N ILE A 34 -25.70 10.78 -12.69
CA ILE A 34 -24.25 10.80 -12.54
C ILE A 34 -23.79 12.25 -12.40
N ASN A 35 -23.05 12.53 -11.33
CA ASN A 35 -22.40 13.81 -11.15
C ASN A 35 -20.88 13.61 -11.15
N ILE A 36 -20.18 14.37 -11.97
CA ILE A 36 -18.72 14.31 -12.12
C ILE A 36 -18.08 15.30 -11.15
N MET A 37 -17.12 14.78 -10.38
CA MET A 37 -16.26 15.54 -9.48
C MET A 37 -14.81 15.55 -10.00
N ASN A 38 -13.95 16.37 -9.42
CA ASN A 38 -12.54 16.43 -9.83
C ASN A 38 -11.79 15.11 -9.56
N ASP A 39 -12.13 14.47 -8.46
CA ASP A 39 -11.48 13.28 -7.91
C ASP A 39 -12.30 11.99 -8.07
N GLY A 40 -13.45 12.05 -8.79
CA GLY A 40 -14.32 10.89 -8.94
C GLY A 40 -15.66 11.22 -9.58
N PHE A 41 -16.62 10.32 -9.36
CA PHE A 41 -18.01 10.56 -9.74
C PHE A 41 -18.97 10.08 -8.66
N LEU A 42 -20.15 10.65 -8.63
CA LEU A 42 -21.27 10.24 -7.78
C LEU A 42 -22.31 9.50 -8.62
N PHE A 43 -22.68 8.32 -8.15
CA PHE A 43 -23.89 7.63 -8.57
C PHE A 43 -25.01 8.02 -7.59
N ILE A 44 -26.00 8.77 -8.07
CA ILE A 44 -27.08 9.34 -7.26
C ILE A 44 -28.35 8.57 -7.58
N PRO A 45 -28.72 7.56 -6.76
CA PRO A 45 -29.96 6.80 -6.96
C PRO A 45 -31.16 7.67 -6.64
N ARG A 46 -32.22 7.59 -7.47
CA ARG A 46 -33.50 8.17 -7.15
C ARG A 46 -34.33 7.19 -6.31
N LEU A 47 -34.59 7.54 -5.07
CA LEU A 47 -35.35 6.69 -4.16
C LEU A 47 -36.81 7.10 -4.10
N PRO A 48 -37.76 6.14 -3.94
CA PRO A 48 -37.56 4.69 -3.92
C PRO A 48 -37.03 4.14 -5.26
N SER A 49 -36.16 3.17 -5.23
CA SER A 49 -35.56 2.56 -6.41
C SER A 49 -35.94 1.09 -6.56
N GLY A 50 -35.84 0.56 -7.77
CA GLY A 50 -36.07 -0.86 -8.04
C GLY A 50 -34.93 -1.78 -7.66
N TYR A 51 -33.82 -1.25 -7.16
CA TYR A 51 -32.67 -2.01 -6.71
C TYR A 51 -32.29 -1.68 -5.26
N ILE A 52 -31.72 -2.67 -4.59
CA ILE A 52 -31.15 -2.51 -3.25
C ILE A 52 -29.80 -1.79 -3.41
N ILE A 53 -29.57 -0.78 -2.57
CA ILE A 53 -28.30 -0.05 -2.55
C ILE A 53 -27.42 -0.71 -1.51
N ASP A 54 -26.67 -1.71 -1.96
CA ASP A 54 -25.78 -2.54 -1.18
C ASP A 54 -24.38 -2.64 -1.80
N ASP A 55 -23.53 -3.46 -1.23
CA ASP A 55 -22.18 -3.68 -1.71
C ASP A 55 -22.17 -4.35 -3.11
N GLU A 56 -23.13 -5.21 -3.41
CA GLU A 56 -23.25 -5.86 -4.72
C GLU A 56 -23.51 -4.85 -5.84
N LEU A 57 -24.39 -3.88 -5.60
CA LEU A 57 -24.62 -2.79 -6.54
C LEU A 57 -23.37 -1.92 -6.70
N TYR A 58 -22.70 -1.60 -5.59
CA TYR A 58 -21.46 -0.83 -5.61
C TYR A 58 -20.41 -1.52 -6.48
N GLN A 59 -20.19 -2.83 -6.31
CA GLN A 59 -19.26 -3.63 -7.11
C GLN A 59 -19.63 -3.63 -8.61
N LYS A 60 -20.92 -3.79 -8.94
CA LYS A 60 -21.38 -3.74 -10.33
C LYS A 60 -21.11 -2.39 -10.98
N ILE A 61 -21.40 -1.30 -10.28
CA ILE A 61 -21.13 0.07 -10.77
C ILE A 61 -19.62 0.25 -10.97
N PHE A 62 -18.80 -0.18 -10.02
CA PHE A 62 -17.34 -0.14 -10.14
C PHE A 62 -16.84 -0.87 -11.39
N LEU A 63 -17.27 -2.13 -11.60
CA LEU A 63 -16.85 -2.93 -12.76
C LEU A 63 -17.21 -2.25 -14.09
N ILE A 64 -18.45 -1.77 -14.22
CA ILE A 64 -18.94 -1.12 -15.44
C ILE A 64 -18.19 0.20 -15.67
N ALA A 65 -18.07 1.04 -14.64
CA ALA A 65 -17.43 2.34 -14.75
C ALA A 65 -15.91 2.20 -15.05
N ASN A 66 -15.23 1.26 -14.39
CA ASN A 66 -13.82 1.03 -14.64
C ASN A 66 -13.55 0.57 -16.09
N ALA A 67 -14.36 -0.34 -16.59
CA ALA A 67 -14.25 -0.77 -17.99
C ALA A 67 -14.58 0.37 -18.99
N ALA A 68 -15.60 1.15 -18.70
CA ALA A 68 -16.04 2.24 -19.57
C ALA A 68 -15.04 3.41 -19.62
N LEU A 69 -14.43 3.75 -18.50
CA LEU A 69 -13.56 4.92 -18.38
C LEU A 69 -12.09 4.64 -18.73
N TYR A 70 -11.64 3.36 -18.69
CA TYR A 70 -10.29 2.98 -19.04
C TYR A 70 -10.00 3.24 -20.53
N PRO A 71 -8.80 3.74 -20.92
CA PRO A 71 -7.64 4.11 -20.08
C PRO A 71 -7.59 5.58 -19.66
N LYS A 72 -8.66 6.33 -19.89
CA LYS A 72 -8.69 7.77 -19.63
C LYS A 72 -8.73 8.09 -18.15
N TYR A 73 -9.46 7.28 -17.39
CA TYR A 73 -9.49 7.32 -15.93
C TYR A 73 -9.34 5.90 -15.39
N THR A 74 -8.62 5.78 -14.28
CA THR A 74 -8.57 4.57 -13.46
C THR A 74 -9.49 4.77 -12.27
N VAL A 75 -10.62 4.07 -12.24
CA VAL A 75 -11.52 4.08 -11.07
C VAL A 75 -10.84 3.32 -9.94
N LEU A 76 -10.77 3.93 -8.76
CA LEU A 76 -10.06 3.37 -7.61
C LEU A 76 -11.00 2.49 -6.79
N LYS A 77 -10.54 1.29 -6.47
CA LYS A 77 -11.31 0.38 -5.62
C LYS A 77 -11.24 0.86 -4.18
N GLN A 78 -12.40 0.93 -3.53
CA GLN A 78 -12.52 1.23 -2.10
C GLN A 78 -12.86 -0.05 -1.32
N ASN A 79 -12.52 -0.08 -0.03
CA ASN A 79 -12.82 -1.23 0.84
C ASN A 79 -14.31 -1.31 1.20
N SER A 80 -15.06 -0.22 1.07
CA SER A 80 -16.51 -0.17 1.29
C SER A 80 -17.18 0.93 0.47
N ALA A 81 -18.51 0.88 0.38
CA ALA A 81 -19.30 1.91 -0.29
C ALA A 81 -19.46 3.14 0.61
N TYR A 82 -19.18 4.31 0.06
CA TYR A 82 -19.32 5.58 0.78
C TYR A 82 -20.45 6.41 0.21
N PHE A 83 -21.40 6.78 1.10
CA PHE A 83 -22.43 7.75 0.78
C PHE A 83 -21.99 9.17 1.10
N LEU A 84 -22.20 10.08 0.16
CA LEU A 84 -22.11 11.51 0.39
C LEU A 84 -23.53 12.08 0.47
N ALA A 85 -23.76 12.95 1.47
CA ALA A 85 -24.97 13.74 1.55
C ALA A 85 -24.92 14.86 0.49
N LEU A 86 -26.03 15.09 -0.20
CA LEU A 86 -26.16 16.14 -1.20
C LEU A 86 -27.06 17.26 -0.66
N GLU A 87 -26.64 18.48 -0.85
CA GLU A 87 -27.41 19.67 -0.49
C GLU A 87 -28.55 19.89 -1.50
N THR A 88 -29.67 19.28 -1.25
CA THR A 88 -30.91 19.42 -2.07
C THR A 88 -32.16 19.21 -1.23
N ASP A 89 -33.23 19.90 -1.56
CA ASP A 89 -34.54 19.74 -0.91
C ASP A 89 -35.31 18.51 -1.42
N ASP A 90 -34.87 17.91 -2.54
CA ASP A 90 -35.51 16.70 -3.07
C ASP A 90 -35.04 15.46 -2.31
N ILE A 91 -35.88 14.96 -1.40
CA ILE A 91 -35.65 13.76 -0.58
C ILE A 91 -35.25 12.52 -1.41
N HIS A 92 -35.66 12.46 -2.68
CA HIS A 92 -35.38 11.31 -3.55
C HIS A 92 -33.91 11.21 -3.97
N VAL A 93 -33.13 12.30 -3.95
CA VAL A 93 -31.78 12.40 -4.48
C VAL A 93 -30.79 13.05 -3.51
N GLN A 94 -31.06 12.99 -2.21
CA GLN A 94 -30.19 13.58 -1.15
C GLN A 94 -28.89 12.83 -0.87
N ARG A 95 -28.58 11.76 -1.59
CA ARG A 95 -27.41 10.91 -1.35
C ARG A 95 -26.84 10.35 -2.62
N GLY A 96 -25.50 10.20 -2.66
CA GLY A 96 -24.80 9.59 -3.77
C GLY A 96 -23.75 8.62 -3.30
N LEU A 97 -23.55 7.52 -4.01
CA LEU A 97 -22.39 6.65 -3.85
C LEU A 97 -21.19 7.27 -4.56
N PHE A 98 -20.10 7.45 -3.85
CA PHE A 98 -18.88 8.04 -4.38
C PHE A 98 -17.93 6.98 -4.94
N PHE A 99 -17.43 7.22 -6.14
CA PHE A 99 -16.43 6.41 -6.83
C PHE A 99 -15.24 7.27 -7.16
N PRO A 100 -14.12 7.16 -6.41
CA PRO A 100 -12.92 7.91 -6.69
C PRO A 100 -12.24 7.42 -7.96
N TRP A 101 -11.55 8.33 -8.65
CA TRP A 101 -10.72 8.00 -9.80
C TRP A 101 -9.42 8.78 -9.81
N LYS A 102 -8.49 8.30 -10.63
CA LYS A 102 -7.29 9.02 -11.03
C LYS A 102 -7.31 9.18 -12.55
N GLU A 103 -6.94 10.37 -13.05
CA GLU A 103 -6.81 10.59 -14.48
C GLU A 103 -5.65 9.75 -15.05
N GLY A 104 -5.89 9.12 -16.20
CA GLY A 104 -4.94 8.24 -16.85
C GLY A 104 -4.81 6.87 -16.19
N ILE A 105 -3.70 6.21 -16.49
CA ILE A 105 -3.30 4.91 -15.95
C ILE A 105 -2.05 5.05 -15.10
N SER A 106 -1.79 4.06 -14.24
CA SER A 106 -0.52 3.98 -13.53
C SER A 106 0.64 3.87 -14.50
N GLU A 107 1.66 4.71 -14.34
CA GLU A 107 2.83 4.74 -15.19
C GLU A 107 4.09 4.37 -14.41
N ARG A 108 4.86 3.46 -15.02
CA ARG A 108 6.13 3.00 -14.44
C ARG A 108 7.19 4.12 -14.46
N LEU A 109 7.86 4.26 -13.33
CA LEU A 109 9.06 5.07 -13.24
C LEU A 109 10.24 4.29 -13.83
N VAL A 110 10.86 4.82 -14.90
CA VAL A 110 12.03 4.22 -15.55
C VAL A 110 13.24 5.08 -15.27
N ILE A 111 14.25 4.50 -14.62
CA ILE A 111 15.44 5.18 -14.10
C ILE A 111 16.67 4.63 -14.82
N SER A 112 17.33 5.44 -15.61
CA SER A 112 18.51 5.06 -16.39
C SER A 112 19.79 4.89 -15.54
N ASP A 113 19.90 5.62 -14.43
CA ASP A 113 21.01 5.54 -13.47
C ASP A 113 20.45 5.81 -12.08
N LEU A 114 20.40 4.75 -11.26
CA LEU A 114 19.82 4.82 -9.92
C LEU A 114 20.63 5.75 -9.01
N ASP A 115 21.96 5.72 -9.08
CA ASP A 115 22.80 6.53 -8.19
C ASP A 115 22.58 8.02 -8.45
N GLN A 116 22.52 8.43 -9.72
CA GLN A 116 22.24 9.82 -10.08
C GLN A 116 20.80 10.23 -9.76
N PHE A 117 19.86 9.31 -9.92
CA PHE A 117 18.46 9.54 -9.59
C PHE A 117 18.30 9.82 -8.09
N VAL A 118 18.90 8.98 -7.24
CA VAL A 118 18.85 9.09 -5.78
C VAL A 118 19.40 10.43 -5.29
N LEU A 119 20.49 10.92 -5.89
CA LEU A 119 21.09 12.21 -5.51
C LEU A 119 20.21 13.44 -5.85
N LYS A 120 19.25 13.29 -6.76
CA LYS A 120 18.36 14.37 -7.20
C LYS A 120 17.01 14.39 -6.47
N GLN A 121 16.75 13.38 -5.65
CA GLN A 121 15.47 13.30 -4.93
C GLN A 121 15.46 14.28 -3.74
N GLU A 122 14.27 14.78 -3.45
CA GLU A 122 14.03 15.52 -2.23
C GLU A 122 14.22 14.61 -1.01
N ASN A 123 14.72 15.17 0.07
CA ASN A 123 14.87 14.43 1.33
C ASN A 123 13.51 13.92 1.81
N ASN A 124 13.53 12.77 2.47
CA ASN A 124 12.35 12.12 3.05
C ASN A 124 11.29 11.68 2.04
N THR A 125 11.63 11.60 0.74
CA THR A 125 10.69 11.15 -0.30
C THR A 125 11.17 9.89 -1.01
N VAL A 126 10.20 9.02 -1.38
CA VAL A 126 10.46 7.82 -2.18
C VAL A 126 9.45 7.76 -3.34
N PRO A 127 9.84 8.17 -4.55
CA PRO A 127 9.00 8.05 -5.74
C PRO A 127 8.75 6.57 -6.07
N ILE A 128 7.49 6.16 -6.24
CA ILE A 128 7.10 4.78 -6.55
C ILE A 128 6.68 4.62 -8.00
N MET A 129 5.91 5.57 -8.51
CA MET A 129 5.47 5.65 -9.91
C MET A 129 5.64 7.10 -10.39
N LYS A 130 5.47 7.37 -11.68
CA LYS A 130 5.62 8.75 -12.18
C LYS A 130 4.81 9.78 -11.39
N ASN A 131 3.61 9.40 -10.95
CA ASN A 131 2.67 10.26 -10.26
C ASN A 131 2.34 9.79 -8.84
N LEU A 132 3.25 9.04 -8.21
CA LEU A 132 3.10 8.58 -6.84
C LEU A 132 4.44 8.59 -6.12
N THR A 133 4.53 9.40 -5.08
CA THR A 133 5.71 9.54 -4.22
C THR A 133 5.28 9.36 -2.77
N LEU A 134 6.01 8.55 -2.01
CA LEU A 134 5.82 8.42 -0.57
C LEU A 134 6.57 9.54 0.16
N ASP A 135 5.89 10.21 1.07
CA ASP A 135 6.48 11.15 2.01
C ASP A 135 6.75 10.43 3.35
N PHE A 136 8.01 10.23 3.68
CA PHE A 136 8.41 9.53 4.91
C PHE A 136 8.12 10.30 6.20
N ASN A 137 7.77 11.58 6.12
CA ASN A 137 7.23 12.28 7.27
C ASN A 137 5.80 11.81 7.62
N LYS A 138 5.07 11.27 6.65
CA LYS A 138 3.70 10.74 6.82
C LYS A 138 3.68 9.20 6.92
N VAL A 139 4.66 8.51 6.34
CA VAL A 139 4.79 7.04 6.37
C VAL A 139 5.33 6.58 7.71
N THR A 140 4.70 5.56 8.29
CA THR A 140 5.15 4.95 9.55
C THR A 140 5.75 3.58 9.31
N SER A 141 5.04 2.72 8.59
CA SER A 141 5.44 1.34 8.37
C SER A 141 5.00 0.85 7.00
N ILE A 142 5.88 0.11 6.34
CA ILE A 142 5.69 -0.40 4.98
C ILE A 142 5.70 -1.93 5.01
N ALA A 143 4.75 -2.56 4.34
CA ALA A 143 4.78 -3.99 4.05
C ALA A 143 4.88 -4.25 2.55
N ILE A 144 5.81 -5.13 2.16
CA ILE A 144 5.97 -5.60 0.78
C ILE A 144 5.72 -7.10 0.74
N ALA A 145 4.58 -7.51 0.18
CA ALA A 145 4.20 -8.90 0.00
C ALA A 145 4.35 -9.35 -1.46
N GLY A 146 4.55 -10.65 -1.66
CA GLY A 146 4.52 -11.25 -3.00
C GLY A 146 5.23 -12.60 -3.05
N ASN A 147 4.92 -13.39 -4.05
CA ASN A 147 5.49 -14.73 -4.25
C ASN A 147 6.98 -14.66 -4.63
N SER A 148 7.66 -15.79 -4.57
CA SER A 148 9.03 -15.90 -5.08
C SER A 148 9.08 -15.50 -6.56
N GLY A 149 10.10 -14.72 -6.94
CA GLY A 149 10.27 -14.24 -8.32
C GLY A 149 9.35 -13.07 -8.73
N SER A 150 8.48 -12.56 -7.86
CA SER A 150 7.60 -11.42 -8.17
C SER A 150 8.31 -10.08 -8.29
N GLY A 151 9.55 -9.96 -7.78
CA GLY A 151 10.34 -8.71 -7.80
C GLY A 151 10.49 -8.02 -6.44
N LYS A 152 10.15 -8.69 -5.32
CA LYS A 152 10.28 -8.12 -3.96
C LYS A 152 11.69 -7.62 -3.65
N SER A 153 12.71 -8.44 -3.86
CA SER A 153 14.10 -8.07 -3.57
C SER A 153 14.58 -6.91 -4.43
N TYR A 154 14.09 -6.84 -5.68
CA TYR A 154 14.35 -5.71 -6.57
C TYR A 154 13.69 -4.42 -6.03
N ALA A 155 12.43 -4.48 -5.65
CA ALA A 155 11.74 -3.36 -5.01
C ALA A 155 12.41 -2.96 -3.70
N LEU A 156 12.79 -3.93 -2.84
CA LEU A 156 13.50 -3.65 -1.59
C LEU A 156 14.82 -2.93 -1.82
N THR A 157 15.64 -3.36 -2.80
CA THR A 157 16.91 -2.70 -3.15
C THR A 157 16.68 -1.24 -3.58
N TYR A 158 15.61 -0.98 -4.31
CA TYR A 158 15.21 0.39 -4.66
C TYR A 158 14.92 1.24 -3.42
N PHE A 159 14.10 0.73 -2.50
CA PHE A 159 13.82 1.41 -1.23
C PHE A 159 15.10 1.68 -0.43
N LEU A 160 15.94 0.67 -0.24
CA LEU A 160 17.21 0.81 0.46
C LEU A 160 18.10 1.90 -0.14
N SER A 161 18.14 1.99 -1.48
CA SER A 161 18.96 2.97 -2.19
C SER A 161 18.52 4.41 -1.98
N LEU A 162 17.22 4.65 -1.76
CA LEU A 162 16.69 5.97 -1.44
C LEU A 162 16.79 6.27 0.07
N LEU A 163 16.39 5.31 0.90
CA LEU A 163 16.35 5.47 2.35
C LEU A 163 17.71 5.81 2.95
N LYS A 164 18.81 5.24 2.44
CA LYS A 164 20.17 5.50 2.95
C LYS A 164 20.56 6.99 2.97
N ASN A 165 19.88 7.84 2.18
CA ASN A 165 20.22 9.26 2.12
C ASN A 165 19.66 10.06 3.29
N PHE A 166 18.55 9.65 3.87
CA PHE A 166 17.87 10.40 4.90
C PHE A 166 17.53 9.59 6.16
N SER A 167 17.70 8.27 6.11
CA SER A 167 17.39 7.36 7.23
C SER A 167 18.61 6.55 7.62
N ASP A 168 18.81 6.35 8.90
CA ASP A 168 19.68 5.29 9.38
C ASP A 168 18.98 3.94 9.14
N LEU A 169 19.76 2.90 8.80
CA LEU A 169 19.22 1.61 8.42
C LEU A 169 19.70 0.51 9.35
N ILE A 170 18.78 -0.27 9.89
CA ILE A 170 19.02 -1.56 10.53
C ILE A 170 18.45 -2.62 9.59
N ILE A 171 19.30 -3.45 9.01
CA ILE A 171 18.91 -4.44 8.00
C ILE A 171 19.03 -5.84 8.58
N VAL A 172 17.92 -6.59 8.55
CA VAL A 172 17.85 -8.00 8.94
C VAL A 172 17.59 -8.82 7.68
N ASP A 173 18.51 -9.74 7.36
CA ASP A 173 18.42 -10.62 6.19
C ASP A 173 18.63 -12.08 6.57
N PRO A 174 17.55 -12.85 6.85
CA PRO A 174 17.62 -14.26 7.20
C PRO A 174 18.19 -15.18 6.11
N LYS A 175 18.15 -14.72 4.84
CA LYS A 175 18.61 -15.48 3.68
C LYS A 175 20.05 -15.19 3.29
N PHE A 176 20.61 -14.11 3.82
CA PHE A 176 21.96 -13.63 3.49
C PHE A 176 22.15 -13.46 1.97
N ASP A 177 21.18 -12.81 1.32
CA ASP A 177 21.11 -12.70 -0.15
C ASP A 177 21.20 -11.24 -0.62
N THR A 178 20.27 -10.79 -1.42
CA THR A 178 20.30 -9.48 -2.13
C THR A 178 20.44 -8.29 -1.17
N PRO A 179 19.68 -8.17 -0.06
CA PRO A 179 19.85 -7.06 0.87
C PRO A 179 21.24 -7.03 1.50
N SER A 180 21.79 -8.19 1.87
CA SER A 180 23.13 -8.30 2.43
C SER A 180 24.22 -7.90 1.44
N ARG A 181 24.10 -8.28 0.16
CA ARG A 181 25.04 -7.86 -0.89
C ARG A 181 25.01 -6.36 -1.11
N TRP A 182 23.79 -5.78 -1.20
CA TRP A 182 23.62 -4.35 -1.34
C TRP A 182 24.21 -3.58 -0.15
N ALA A 183 23.94 -4.02 1.06
CA ALA A 183 24.43 -3.39 2.28
C ALA A 183 25.97 -3.42 2.38
N ARG A 184 26.60 -4.54 2.03
CA ARG A 184 28.06 -4.65 1.95
C ARG A 184 28.66 -3.62 0.98
N GLU A 185 28.06 -3.44 -0.20
CA GLU A 185 28.50 -2.47 -1.19
C GLU A 185 28.35 -1.03 -0.70
N ASN A 186 27.35 -0.78 0.16
CA ASN A 186 27.08 0.53 0.74
C ASN A 186 27.72 0.73 2.13
N ARG A 187 28.49 -0.24 2.64
CA ARG A 187 29.16 -0.22 3.95
C ARG A 187 28.17 -0.09 5.13
N ILE A 188 27.02 -0.73 5.02
CA ILE A 188 25.98 -0.78 6.04
C ILE A 188 26.02 -2.16 6.70
N ALA A 189 25.95 -2.20 8.03
CA ALA A 189 25.91 -3.46 8.79
C ALA A 189 24.59 -4.19 8.55
N VAL A 190 24.66 -5.53 8.54
CA VAL A 190 23.50 -6.42 8.36
C VAL A 190 23.50 -7.48 9.45
N ILE A 191 22.34 -7.69 10.04
CA ILE A 191 22.07 -8.79 10.96
C ILE A 191 21.65 -10.00 10.13
N HIS A 192 22.48 -11.05 10.11
CA HIS A 192 22.23 -12.26 9.32
C HIS A 192 22.65 -13.51 10.10
N PRO A 193 22.11 -14.70 9.75
CA PRO A 193 22.46 -15.94 10.43
C PRO A 193 23.97 -16.22 10.37
N GLN A 194 24.57 -16.52 11.52
CA GLN A 194 25.98 -16.89 11.63
C GLN A 194 26.14 -18.39 11.58
N ARG A 195 27.26 -18.88 11.00
CA ARG A 195 27.63 -20.30 11.08
C ARG A 195 27.79 -20.68 12.56
N ASN A 196 27.30 -21.84 12.95
CA ASN A 196 27.36 -22.38 14.30
C ASN A 196 26.48 -21.68 15.36
N ARG A 197 25.54 -20.82 14.98
CA ARG A 197 24.51 -20.29 15.84
C ARG A 197 23.16 -20.92 15.50
N SER A 198 22.32 -21.13 16.52
CA SER A 198 20.95 -21.60 16.30
C SER A 198 20.06 -20.49 15.71
N LYS A 199 18.94 -20.88 15.13
CA LYS A 199 17.95 -19.90 14.66
C LYS A 199 17.39 -19.06 15.82
N SER A 200 17.25 -19.64 16.99
CA SER A 200 16.83 -18.95 18.21
C SER A 200 17.83 -17.89 18.64
N ASP A 201 19.13 -18.16 18.57
CA ASP A 201 20.17 -17.18 18.89
C ASP A 201 20.16 -16.01 17.90
N PHE A 202 19.93 -16.30 16.61
CA PHE A 202 19.80 -15.27 15.59
C PHE A 202 18.59 -14.34 15.86
N VAL A 203 17.42 -14.93 16.20
CA VAL A 203 16.25 -14.11 16.53
C VAL A 203 16.41 -13.37 17.85
N SER A 204 17.15 -13.92 18.81
CA SER A 204 17.52 -13.22 20.06
C SER A 204 18.37 -11.98 19.77
N GLU A 205 19.37 -12.08 18.88
CA GLU A 205 20.18 -10.93 18.44
C GLU A 205 19.31 -9.84 17.77
N ILE A 206 18.31 -10.25 16.98
CA ILE A 206 17.33 -9.30 16.42
C ILE A 206 16.53 -8.63 17.53
N ASN A 207 16.06 -9.39 18.53
CA ASN A 207 15.31 -8.85 19.67
C ASN A 207 16.11 -7.83 20.47
N GLU A 208 17.40 -8.02 20.65
CA GLU A 208 18.31 -7.06 21.30
C GLU A 208 18.38 -5.74 20.52
N ASN A 209 18.51 -5.83 19.19
CA ASN A 209 18.50 -4.64 18.32
C ASN A 209 17.15 -3.92 18.33
N LEU A 210 16.02 -4.65 18.29
CA LEU A 210 14.69 -4.08 18.40
C LEU A 210 14.45 -3.42 19.75
N SER A 211 14.93 -4.03 20.84
CA SER A 211 14.92 -3.42 22.18
C SER A 211 15.67 -2.09 22.22
N SER A 212 16.83 -2.02 21.58
CA SER A 212 17.60 -0.78 21.48
C SER A 212 16.84 0.31 20.69
N CYS A 213 16.12 -0.08 19.64
CA CYS A 213 15.25 0.84 18.91
C CYS A 213 14.08 1.33 19.77
N LEU A 214 13.51 0.48 20.60
CA LEU A 214 12.43 0.86 21.52
C LEU A 214 12.94 1.84 22.58
N ASN A 215 14.14 1.64 23.13
CA ASN A 215 14.76 2.61 24.04
C ASN A 215 14.96 3.98 23.34
N LEU A 216 15.44 3.98 22.10
CA LEU A 216 15.55 5.22 21.32
C LEU A 216 14.18 5.91 21.10
N ILE A 217 13.12 5.15 20.89
CA ILE A 217 11.75 5.69 20.80
C ILE A 217 11.40 6.39 22.10
N GLN A 218 11.64 5.76 23.26
CA GLN A 218 11.34 6.33 24.57
C GLN A 218 12.14 7.62 24.84
N GLU A 219 13.43 7.61 24.55
CA GLU A 219 14.28 8.83 24.65
C GLU A 219 13.74 9.98 23.78
N ARG A 220 13.34 9.68 22.55
CA ARG A 220 12.76 10.68 21.65
C ARG A 220 11.40 11.17 22.11
N GLN A 221 10.58 10.30 22.73
CA GLN A 221 9.30 10.69 23.32
C GLN A 221 9.48 11.66 24.50
N GLU A 222 10.47 11.44 25.34
CA GLU A 222 10.82 12.37 26.43
C GLU A 222 11.23 13.75 25.87
N ILE A 223 12.04 13.77 24.82
CA ILE A 223 12.41 15.02 24.14
C ILE A 223 11.18 15.72 23.54
N LEU A 224 10.26 14.98 22.89
CA LEU A 224 9.03 15.54 22.35
C LEU A 224 8.07 16.05 23.42
N TYR A 225 8.10 15.47 24.61
CA TYR A 225 7.31 15.97 25.74
C TYR A 225 7.75 17.39 26.15
N ASP A 226 9.07 17.64 26.13
CA ASP A 226 9.63 18.96 26.46
C ASP A 226 9.59 19.93 25.25
N ASN A 227 9.73 19.42 24.03
CA ASN A 227 9.74 20.21 22.79
C ASN A 227 9.03 19.47 21.67
N SER A 228 7.75 19.75 21.46
CA SER A 228 6.90 19.10 20.45
C SER A 228 7.33 19.34 18.99
N GLU A 229 8.12 20.37 18.72
CA GLU A 229 8.61 20.74 17.39
C GLU A 229 9.97 20.08 17.05
N GLN A 230 10.52 19.27 17.97
CA GLN A 230 11.81 18.62 17.72
C GLN A 230 11.74 17.65 16.54
N GLU A 231 12.61 17.85 15.59
CA GLU A 231 12.79 16.92 14.47
C GLU A 231 13.91 15.91 14.75
N PHE A 232 13.69 14.68 14.33
CA PHE A 232 14.67 13.60 14.41
C PHE A 232 15.06 13.11 13.02
N LYS A 233 16.27 12.59 12.90
CA LYS A 233 16.66 11.79 11.75
C LYS A 233 15.83 10.50 11.72
N HIS A 234 15.40 10.10 10.54
CA HIS A 234 14.67 8.84 10.36
C HIS A 234 15.57 7.63 10.71
N LEU A 235 14.97 6.62 11.31
CA LEU A 235 15.55 5.28 11.49
C LEU A 235 14.60 4.28 10.86
N THR A 236 15.07 3.46 9.92
CA THR A 236 14.26 2.43 9.28
C THR A 236 14.80 1.05 9.59
N ILE A 237 13.98 0.23 10.23
CA ILE A 237 14.24 -1.17 10.51
C ILE A 237 13.68 -1.98 9.34
N VAL A 238 14.57 -2.60 8.59
CA VAL A 238 14.27 -3.37 7.39
C VAL A 238 14.41 -4.85 7.68
N ILE A 239 13.34 -5.62 7.51
CA ILE A 239 13.36 -7.07 7.73
C ILE A 239 12.94 -7.77 6.43
N ASP A 240 13.89 -8.43 5.78
CA ASP A 240 13.59 -9.30 4.63
C ASP A 240 13.11 -10.67 5.11
N GLU A 241 12.04 -11.18 4.52
CA GLU A 241 11.42 -12.48 4.83
C GLU A 241 11.06 -12.67 6.31
N VAL A 242 10.18 -11.80 6.83
CA VAL A 242 9.73 -11.83 8.23
C VAL A 242 9.21 -13.22 8.64
N LEU A 243 8.54 -13.96 7.75
CA LEU A 243 8.04 -15.31 8.00
C LEU A 243 9.18 -16.26 8.44
N ALA A 244 10.35 -16.09 7.88
CA ALA A 244 11.50 -16.91 8.25
C ALA A 244 11.92 -16.75 9.71
N LEU A 245 11.62 -15.64 10.37
CA LEU A 245 11.98 -15.35 11.76
C LEU A 245 10.95 -15.93 12.76
N SER A 246 9.75 -16.24 12.30
CA SER A 246 8.67 -16.76 13.16
C SER A 246 8.56 -18.29 13.17
N GLU A 247 9.12 -18.99 12.16
CA GLU A 247 9.05 -20.43 12.01
C GLU A 247 10.24 -21.14 12.65
N GLY A 248 9.99 -22.21 13.42
CA GLY A 248 11.05 -23.06 14.00
C GLY A 248 11.91 -22.36 15.07
N VAL A 249 11.39 -21.33 15.72
CA VAL A 249 12.02 -20.58 16.82
C VAL A 249 11.33 -20.92 18.13
N ASN A 250 12.08 -20.85 19.24
CA ASN A 250 11.49 -21.01 20.57
C ASN A 250 10.34 -20.04 20.79
N LYS A 251 9.25 -20.53 21.38
CA LYS A 251 7.99 -19.78 21.57
C LYS A 251 8.21 -18.45 22.28
N THR A 252 8.96 -18.45 23.39
CA THR A 252 9.25 -17.24 24.17
C THR A 252 10.00 -16.18 23.35
N ILE A 253 10.99 -16.60 22.56
CA ILE A 253 11.79 -15.69 21.71
C ILE A 253 10.91 -15.11 20.58
N LYS A 254 10.05 -15.93 19.98
CA LYS A 254 9.06 -15.49 18.97
C LYS A 254 8.07 -14.48 19.55
N GLU A 255 7.53 -14.76 20.74
CA GLU A 255 6.58 -13.86 21.42
C GLU A 255 7.26 -12.51 21.76
N SER A 256 8.52 -12.53 22.20
CA SER A 256 9.30 -11.32 22.42
C SER A 256 9.49 -10.54 21.10
N PHE A 257 9.87 -11.21 20.02
CA PHE A 257 10.00 -10.59 18.69
C PHE A 257 8.71 -9.90 18.26
N PHE A 258 7.56 -10.57 18.39
CA PHE A 258 6.27 -10.02 18.04
C PHE A 258 5.86 -8.85 18.93
N SER A 259 6.15 -8.93 20.24
CA SER A 259 5.89 -7.84 21.18
C SER A 259 6.70 -6.58 20.84
N LEU A 260 7.98 -6.74 20.54
CA LEU A 260 8.87 -5.63 20.16
C LEU A 260 8.43 -4.98 18.85
N LEU A 261 8.11 -5.78 17.82
CA LEU A 261 7.56 -5.24 16.57
C LEU A 261 6.27 -4.46 16.79
N SER A 262 5.36 -4.97 17.64
CA SER A 262 4.09 -4.30 17.93
C SER A 262 4.31 -2.96 18.62
N GLN A 263 5.21 -2.89 19.59
CA GLN A 263 5.53 -1.64 20.30
C GLN A 263 6.18 -0.60 19.36
N ILE A 264 7.13 -1.03 18.52
CA ILE A 264 7.78 -0.15 17.54
C ILE A 264 6.76 0.36 16.51
N ALA A 265 5.90 -0.53 15.98
CA ALA A 265 4.86 -0.14 15.03
C ALA A 265 3.89 0.90 15.61
N LEU A 266 3.51 0.74 16.88
CA LEU A 266 2.59 1.63 17.58
C LEU A 266 3.22 2.98 17.92
N LEU A 267 4.47 3.00 18.38
CA LEU A 267 5.11 4.17 19.00
C LEU A 267 6.04 4.93 18.04
N GLY A 268 6.45 4.31 16.92
CA GLY A 268 7.50 4.82 16.04
C GLY A 268 7.14 6.07 15.25
N ARG A 269 5.85 6.35 15.04
CA ARG A 269 5.39 7.44 14.14
C ARG A 269 5.95 8.81 14.53
N ALA A 270 5.68 9.27 15.74
CA ALA A 270 6.12 10.60 16.22
C ALA A 270 7.64 10.70 16.36
N THR A 271 8.30 9.58 16.59
CA THR A 271 9.73 9.50 16.84
C THR A 271 10.57 9.19 15.57
N ARG A 272 9.91 9.14 14.40
CA ARG A 272 10.54 8.83 13.10
C ARG A 272 11.31 7.50 13.06
N VAL A 273 10.78 6.48 13.76
CA VAL A 273 11.26 5.10 13.69
C VAL A 273 10.29 4.27 12.85
N HIS A 274 10.75 3.70 11.76
CA HIS A 274 9.93 3.06 10.74
C HIS A 274 10.21 1.57 10.64
N LEU A 275 9.19 0.80 10.27
CA LEU A 275 9.33 -0.61 9.87
C LEU A 275 9.18 -0.73 8.35
N LEU A 276 10.09 -1.44 7.69
CA LEU A 276 9.95 -1.91 6.32
C LEU A 276 10.03 -3.44 6.34
N LEU A 277 8.88 -4.08 6.23
CA LEU A 277 8.73 -5.52 6.35
C LEU A 277 8.51 -6.15 4.99
N VAL A 278 9.28 -7.18 4.67
CA VAL A 278 9.14 -7.94 3.41
C VAL A 278 8.83 -9.39 3.74
N SER A 279 7.84 -9.96 3.07
CA SER A 279 7.49 -11.38 3.24
C SER A 279 6.78 -11.92 1.99
N GLN A 280 6.65 -13.24 1.92
CA GLN A 280 5.79 -13.85 0.89
C GLN A 280 4.32 -13.59 1.18
N ARG A 281 3.92 -13.55 2.44
CA ARG A 281 2.58 -13.26 2.92
C ARG A 281 2.64 -12.66 4.33
N PHE A 282 1.58 -11.98 4.74
CA PHE A 282 1.45 -11.35 6.06
C PHE A 282 0.29 -11.94 6.85
N ASP A 283 0.24 -13.27 6.95
CA ASP A 283 -0.73 -13.95 7.80
C ASP A 283 -0.38 -13.81 9.31
N HIS A 284 -1.26 -14.32 10.18
CA HIS A 284 -1.08 -14.27 11.63
C HIS A 284 0.17 -15.00 12.15
N ASN A 285 0.76 -15.90 11.34
CA ASN A 285 2.02 -16.57 11.69
C ASN A 285 3.24 -15.71 11.36
N THR A 286 3.09 -14.78 10.42
CA THR A 286 4.16 -13.89 9.95
C THR A 286 4.32 -12.70 10.87
N ILE A 287 3.23 -12.00 11.17
CA ILE A 287 3.19 -10.84 12.07
C ILE A 287 1.88 -10.82 12.88
N PRO A 288 1.89 -10.26 14.11
CA PRO A 288 0.67 -10.06 14.87
C PRO A 288 -0.30 -9.09 14.18
N VAL A 289 -1.58 -9.21 14.51
CA VAL A 289 -2.62 -8.28 14.01
C VAL A 289 -2.29 -6.84 14.41
N SER A 290 -1.81 -6.62 15.63
CA SER A 290 -1.40 -5.31 16.15
C SER A 290 -0.32 -4.61 15.30
N VAL A 291 0.60 -5.36 14.70
CA VAL A 291 1.58 -4.80 13.74
C VAL A 291 0.90 -4.50 12.41
N ARG A 292 0.10 -5.44 11.90
CA ARG A 292 -0.55 -5.30 10.60
C ARG A 292 -1.47 -4.08 10.53
N GLU A 293 -2.19 -3.78 11.60
CA GLU A 293 -3.08 -2.61 11.70
C GLU A 293 -2.33 -1.27 11.74
N GLN A 294 -1.03 -1.28 12.04
CA GLN A 294 -0.17 -0.10 12.04
C GLN A 294 0.60 0.11 10.73
N LEU A 295 0.47 -0.83 9.78
CA LEU A 295 1.06 -0.67 8.45
C LEU A 295 0.24 0.33 7.65
N ASN A 296 0.87 1.41 7.21
CA ASN A 296 0.19 2.44 6.45
C ASN A 296 0.61 2.53 4.97
N VAL A 297 1.60 1.74 4.56
CA VAL A 297 1.90 1.50 3.15
C VAL A 297 1.91 0.01 2.89
N LEU A 298 0.94 -0.46 2.13
CA LEU A 298 0.73 -1.86 1.80
C LEU A 298 1.05 -2.09 0.32
N ILE A 299 2.01 -2.95 0.04
CA ILE A 299 2.47 -3.27 -1.32
C ILE A 299 2.36 -4.77 -1.57
N GLN A 300 1.52 -5.16 -2.52
CA GLN A 300 1.43 -6.54 -3.01
C GLN A 300 2.00 -6.62 -4.42
N ILE A 301 3.06 -7.40 -4.64
CA ILE A 301 3.70 -7.56 -5.95
C ILE A 301 3.43 -8.96 -6.51
N GLY A 302 3.10 -9.03 -7.78
CA GLY A 302 2.90 -10.29 -8.52
C GLY A 302 1.44 -10.63 -8.70
N ASN A 303 1.10 -11.91 -8.59
CA ASN A 303 -0.25 -12.39 -8.86
C ASN A 303 -1.27 -11.81 -7.86
N ILE A 304 -2.28 -11.14 -8.37
CA ILE A 304 -3.34 -10.50 -7.61
C ILE A 304 -4.63 -11.28 -7.78
N ASN A 305 -5.09 -11.88 -6.72
CA ASN A 305 -6.38 -12.54 -6.60
C ASN A 305 -6.80 -12.55 -5.14
N GLN A 306 -8.05 -12.85 -4.85
CA GLN A 306 -8.61 -12.84 -3.49
C GLN A 306 -7.76 -13.64 -2.49
N LYS A 307 -7.24 -14.80 -2.89
CA LYS A 307 -6.41 -15.66 -2.02
C LYS A 307 -5.05 -15.03 -1.68
N THR A 308 -4.43 -14.28 -2.60
CA THR A 308 -3.12 -13.65 -2.36
C THR A 308 -3.23 -12.31 -1.67
N THR A 309 -4.34 -11.60 -1.85
CA THR A 309 -4.53 -10.25 -1.28
C THR A 309 -5.11 -10.27 0.13
N GLN A 310 -5.88 -11.30 0.50
CA GLN A 310 -6.63 -11.35 1.76
C GLN A 310 -5.82 -11.10 3.05
N PHE A 311 -4.51 -11.35 3.03
CA PHE A 311 -3.68 -11.18 4.22
C PHE A 311 -3.19 -9.74 4.41
N LEU A 312 -2.99 -9.02 3.32
CA LEU A 312 -2.52 -7.64 3.34
C LEU A 312 -3.68 -6.65 3.15
N PHE A 313 -4.70 -7.05 2.41
CA PHE A 313 -5.90 -6.26 2.12
C PHE A 313 -7.15 -7.09 2.49
N PRO A 314 -7.45 -7.28 3.78
CA PRO A 314 -8.50 -8.22 4.22
C PRO A 314 -9.90 -7.84 3.71
N ASP A 315 -10.17 -6.55 3.56
CA ASP A 315 -11.47 -6.02 3.16
C ASP A 315 -11.56 -5.71 1.65
N LEU A 316 -10.51 -6.05 0.88
CA LEU A 316 -10.46 -5.76 -0.55
C LEU A 316 -10.93 -6.97 -1.35
N ASP A 317 -11.95 -6.79 -2.16
CA ASP A 317 -12.20 -7.63 -3.30
C ASP A 317 -11.38 -7.11 -4.51
N PRO A 318 -10.38 -7.85 -5.00
CA PRO A 318 -9.53 -7.38 -6.11
C PRO A 318 -10.20 -7.49 -7.48
N GLU A 319 -11.42 -8.01 -7.57
CA GLU A 319 -12.13 -8.16 -8.85
C GLU A 319 -12.33 -6.81 -9.55
N GLY A 320 -12.05 -6.78 -10.84
CA GLY A 320 -12.20 -5.60 -11.67
C GLY A 320 -11.06 -4.59 -11.60
N ILE A 321 -10.07 -4.77 -10.72
CA ILE A 321 -8.88 -3.91 -10.72
C ILE A 321 -8.02 -4.25 -11.94
N VAL A 322 -7.80 -3.29 -12.81
CA VAL A 322 -6.96 -3.47 -14.01
C VAL A 322 -5.49 -3.28 -13.62
N ILE A 323 -4.73 -4.37 -13.67
CA ILE A 323 -3.29 -4.37 -13.38
C ILE A 323 -2.54 -4.59 -14.68
N PRO A 324 -1.62 -3.69 -15.07
CA PRO A 324 -0.81 -3.87 -16.27
C PRO A 324 0.05 -5.14 -16.19
N ILE A 325 0.21 -5.83 -17.31
CA ILE A 325 1.01 -7.06 -17.40
C ILE A 325 2.50 -6.71 -17.26
N GLY A 326 3.24 -7.52 -16.49
CA GLY A 326 4.69 -7.38 -16.37
C GLY A 326 5.25 -7.79 -15.02
N LYS A 327 6.58 -7.83 -14.88
CA LYS A 327 7.26 -8.02 -13.60
C LYS A 327 7.17 -6.76 -12.76
N GLY A 328 7.06 -6.92 -11.44
CA GLY A 328 6.95 -5.81 -10.51
C GLY A 328 5.64 -5.04 -10.64
N THR A 329 4.59 -5.69 -11.09
CA THR A 329 3.22 -5.13 -11.08
C THR A 329 2.45 -5.68 -9.90
N GLY A 330 1.45 -4.96 -9.45
CA GLY A 330 0.66 -5.38 -8.28
C GLY A 330 -0.30 -4.32 -7.79
N LEU A 331 -0.45 -4.22 -6.48
CA LEU A 331 -1.31 -3.25 -5.79
C LEU A 331 -0.52 -2.47 -4.75
N ILE A 332 -0.87 -1.22 -4.56
CA ILE A 332 -0.41 -0.38 -3.46
C ILE A 332 -1.58 0.32 -2.80
N GLN A 333 -1.57 0.37 -1.47
CA GLN A 333 -2.45 1.20 -0.67
C GLN A 333 -1.60 2.08 0.24
N ILE A 334 -1.93 3.36 0.31
CA ILE A 334 -1.36 4.31 1.25
C ILE A 334 -2.50 4.73 2.16
N ILE A 335 -2.36 4.46 3.46
CA ILE A 335 -3.35 4.80 4.47
C ILE A 335 -2.85 6.04 5.19
N ASP A 336 -3.28 7.18 4.74
CA ASP A 336 -3.01 8.49 5.32
C ASP A 336 -4.29 9.34 5.29
N ASN A 337 -4.20 10.60 5.70
CA ASN A 337 -5.35 11.50 5.71
C ASN A 337 -5.78 11.96 4.29
N GLU A 338 -4.92 11.76 3.28
CA GLU A 338 -5.16 12.18 1.90
C GLU A 338 -5.67 11.03 1.03
N HIS A 339 -5.31 9.79 1.35
CA HIS A 339 -5.59 8.58 0.54
C HIS A 339 -6.27 7.46 1.36
N PRO A 340 -7.33 7.76 2.12
CA PRO A 340 -7.92 6.74 2.96
C PRO A 340 -8.53 5.62 2.11
N TYR A 341 -8.12 4.37 2.36
CA TYR A 341 -8.77 3.14 1.86
C TYR A 341 -8.80 2.92 0.33
N GLN A 342 -8.07 3.71 -0.44
CA GLN A 342 -8.00 3.55 -1.89
C GLN A 342 -6.82 2.65 -2.29
N VAL A 343 -7.09 1.69 -3.16
CA VAL A 343 -6.07 0.80 -3.70
C VAL A 343 -5.77 1.16 -5.14
N LEU A 344 -4.49 1.33 -5.43
CA LEU A 344 -3.98 1.71 -6.75
C LEU A 344 -3.30 0.52 -7.42
N PRO A 345 -3.45 0.34 -8.75
CA PRO A 345 -2.57 -0.52 -9.53
C PRO A 345 -1.12 -0.04 -9.40
N LEU A 346 -0.22 -0.93 -9.00
CA LEU A 346 1.19 -0.66 -8.81
C LEU A 346 2.04 -1.10 -10.01
N LEU A 347 2.97 -0.25 -10.37
CA LEU A 347 4.09 -0.54 -11.27
C LEU A 347 5.39 -0.17 -10.55
N CYS A 348 6.06 -1.14 -9.96
CA CYS A 348 7.37 -0.90 -9.31
C CYS A 348 8.34 -0.24 -10.29
N PRO A 349 9.20 0.67 -9.83
CA PRO A 349 10.22 1.30 -10.67
C PRO A 349 11.08 0.27 -11.39
N THR A 350 11.47 0.56 -12.62
CA THR A 350 12.55 -0.14 -13.33
C THR A 350 13.77 0.73 -13.32
N TYR A 351 14.89 0.20 -12.87
CA TYR A 351 16.13 0.97 -12.76
C TYR A 351 17.34 0.17 -13.21
N TYR A 352 18.35 0.90 -13.66
CA TYR A 352 19.66 0.38 -14.03
C TYR A 352 20.69 0.85 -13.01
N THR A 353 21.60 -0.02 -12.66
CA THR A 353 22.77 0.30 -11.86
C THR A 353 24.02 0.25 -12.75
N LYS A 354 25.13 0.80 -12.33
CA LYS A 354 26.40 0.73 -13.07
C LYS A 354 26.85 -0.70 -13.38
N LYS A 355 26.28 -1.70 -12.72
CA LYS A 355 26.53 -3.14 -12.91
C LYS A 355 25.54 -3.84 -13.83
N GLY A 356 24.58 -3.12 -14.44
CA GLY A 356 23.51 -3.65 -15.30
C GLY A 356 22.17 -3.77 -14.58
N ILE A 357 21.23 -4.53 -15.17
CA ILE A 357 19.94 -4.87 -14.55
C ILE A 357 20.20 -5.89 -13.44
N LEU A 358 19.77 -5.64 -12.22
CA LEU A 358 19.79 -6.61 -11.11
C LEU A 358 18.78 -7.74 -11.35
#